data_c996c1a8803918d78d201508c3232a54
#
_entry.id   c996c1a8803918d78d201508c3232a54
#
_cell.length_a   1.000
_cell.length_b   1.000
_cell.length_c   1.000
_cell.angle_alpha   90.00
_cell.angle_beta   90.00
_cell.angle_gamma   90.00
#
_symmetry.space_group_name_H-M   'P 1'
#
loop_
_entity.id
_entity.type
_entity.pdbx_description
1 polymer ?
#
loop_
_entity_poly.entity_id
_entity_poly.type
_entity_poly.pdbx_seq_one_letter_code
_entity_poly.pdbx_strand_id
1 'polypeptide(L)'
;DLENLILDVKKGNINGVNVTVPFKNAVIPYLDDLSSEAKKTHSVNTIYLKNKKVIGHNTDIEGFENAIQNINFDFKKKKIFILGAGGVVPSIIYASIKMGSTEIMISNRTEKNAEEVKNIFDNIKLIKWGETPEFDVIINATSLGLSHEDKINLDFTNVGKNKLFYDVIYLSLIHI
;
A
#
# COMPACT_ATOMS: atom_id res chain seq x y z
N ASP A 1 19.41 -5.45 -13.87
CA ASP A 1 20.03 -5.87 -12.61
C ASP A 1 19.94 -4.74 -11.59
N LEU A 2 19.27 -4.97 -10.44
CA LEU A 2 19.04 -3.96 -9.41
C LEU A 2 20.36 -3.43 -8.83
N GLU A 3 21.32 -4.29 -8.60
CA GLU A 3 22.61 -3.94 -8.01
C GLU A 3 23.37 -2.91 -8.86
N ASN A 4 23.44 -3.13 -10.17
CA ASN A 4 24.10 -2.22 -11.08
C ASN A 4 23.41 -0.85 -11.12
N LEU A 5 22.07 -0.82 -11.09
CA LEU A 5 21.30 0.40 -11.04
C LEU A 5 21.62 1.21 -9.76
N ILE A 6 21.67 0.53 -8.61
CA ILE A 6 22.01 1.18 -7.34
C ILE A 6 23.46 1.67 -7.31
N LEU A 7 24.39 0.93 -7.93
CA LEU A 7 25.78 1.38 -8.08
C LEU A 7 25.87 2.66 -8.94
N ASP A 8 25.05 2.81 -9.98
CA ASP A 8 25.00 4.02 -10.78
C ASP A 8 24.46 5.22 -10.01
N VAL A 9 23.44 5.01 -9.15
CA VAL A 9 22.98 6.04 -8.22
C VAL A 9 24.12 6.41 -7.24
N LYS A 10 24.82 5.44 -6.69
CA LYS A 10 25.91 5.64 -5.73
C LYS A 10 27.08 6.40 -6.32
N LYS A 11 27.40 6.16 -7.59
CA LYS A 11 28.43 6.89 -8.34
C LYS A 11 28.01 8.29 -8.78
N GLY A 12 26.73 8.64 -8.65
CA GLY A 12 26.17 9.91 -9.12
C GLY A 12 25.91 9.96 -10.62
N ASN A 13 25.96 8.83 -11.33
CA ASN A 13 25.60 8.72 -12.74
C ASN A 13 24.10 8.94 -12.95
N ILE A 14 23.30 8.59 -11.93
CA ILE A 14 21.85 8.76 -11.85
C ILE A 14 21.53 9.46 -10.53
N ASN A 15 20.72 10.52 -10.57
CA ASN A 15 20.38 11.29 -9.36
C ASN A 15 19.42 10.54 -8.43
N GLY A 16 18.56 9.69 -8.97
CA GLY A 16 17.62 8.86 -8.24
C GLY A 16 16.74 8.06 -9.17
N VAL A 17 15.98 7.14 -8.62
CA VAL A 17 15.07 6.26 -9.37
C VAL A 17 13.76 6.04 -8.61
N ASN A 18 12.67 5.92 -9.37
CA ASN A 18 11.42 5.42 -8.84
C ASN A 18 11.39 3.89 -8.90
N VAL A 19 10.88 3.27 -7.84
CA VAL A 19 10.75 1.82 -7.71
C VAL A 19 9.28 1.45 -7.66
N THR A 20 8.89 0.49 -8.49
CA THR A 20 7.52 -0.03 -8.51
C THR A 20 7.49 -1.54 -8.34
N VAL A 21 6.31 -2.13 -8.47
CA VAL A 21 6.09 -3.60 -8.39
C VAL A 21 6.96 -4.31 -9.44
N PRO A 22 7.64 -5.41 -9.08
CA PRO A 22 7.63 -6.12 -7.79
C PRO A 22 8.82 -5.74 -6.87
N PHE A 23 9.52 -4.63 -7.10
CA PHE A 23 10.84 -4.36 -6.55
C PHE A 23 10.87 -3.55 -5.25
N LYS A 24 9.73 -3.04 -4.76
CA LYS A 24 9.66 -2.14 -3.59
C LYS A 24 10.32 -2.68 -2.32
N ASN A 25 10.26 -4.01 -2.10
CA ASN A 25 10.93 -4.68 -0.97
C ASN A 25 12.29 -5.24 -1.40
N ALA A 26 12.38 -5.77 -2.63
CA ALA A 26 13.59 -6.44 -3.13
C ALA A 26 14.80 -5.50 -3.24
N VAL A 27 14.58 -4.19 -3.36
CA VAL A 27 15.66 -3.20 -3.47
C VAL A 27 16.31 -2.87 -2.12
N ILE A 28 15.62 -3.09 -1.01
CA ILE A 28 16.05 -2.67 0.33
C ILE A 28 17.46 -3.16 0.70
N PRO A 29 17.87 -4.43 0.44
CA PRO A 29 19.20 -4.91 0.79
C PRO A 29 20.36 -4.19 0.10
N TYR A 30 20.11 -3.48 -0.99
CA TYR A 30 21.12 -2.78 -1.77
C TYR A 30 21.31 -1.31 -1.35
N LEU A 31 20.51 -0.81 -0.42
CA LEU A 31 20.51 0.60 0.00
C LEU A 31 21.38 0.82 1.24
N ASP A 32 22.02 1.99 1.33
CA ASP A 32 22.86 2.34 2.49
C ASP A 32 22.00 2.73 3.71
N ASP A 33 20.79 3.31 3.53
CA ASP A 33 19.87 3.66 4.61
C ASP A 33 18.43 3.81 4.07
N LEU A 34 17.48 3.87 4.98
CA LEU A 34 16.06 4.03 4.72
C LEU A 34 15.48 5.20 5.51
N SER A 35 14.51 5.90 4.93
CA SER A 35 13.70 6.85 5.69
C SER A 35 12.89 6.13 6.80
N SER A 36 12.39 6.88 7.77
CA SER A 36 11.56 6.32 8.85
C SER A 36 10.32 5.60 8.32
N GLU A 37 9.70 6.15 7.28
CA GLU A 37 8.52 5.62 6.61
C GLU A 37 8.85 4.29 5.89
N ALA A 38 9.95 4.27 5.12
CA ALA A 38 10.39 3.08 4.42
C ALA A 38 10.79 1.95 5.40
N LYS A 39 11.40 2.28 6.56
CA LYS A 39 11.72 1.31 7.62
C LYS A 39 10.45 0.69 8.21
N LYS A 40 9.44 1.50 8.52
CA LYS A 40 8.19 1.04 9.15
C LYS A 40 7.31 0.23 8.23
N THR A 41 7.37 0.48 6.93
CA THR A 41 6.52 -0.20 5.93
C THR A 41 7.25 -1.32 5.19
N HIS A 42 8.57 -1.46 5.38
CA HIS A 42 9.43 -2.34 4.59
C HIS A 42 9.18 -2.18 3.07
N SER A 43 8.94 -0.95 2.62
CA SER A 43 8.61 -0.64 1.24
C SER A 43 9.28 0.64 0.78
N VAL A 44 9.97 0.58 -0.37
CA VAL A 44 10.68 1.70 -1.00
C VAL A 44 10.10 1.91 -2.38
N ASN A 45 9.69 3.14 -2.69
CA ASN A 45 9.25 3.52 -4.03
C ASN A 45 10.11 4.63 -4.66
N THR A 46 11.02 5.21 -3.89
CA THR A 46 11.91 6.29 -4.35
C THR A 46 13.31 6.08 -3.76
N ILE A 47 14.32 6.17 -4.61
CA ILE A 47 15.73 6.05 -4.22
C ILE A 47 16.46 7.30 -4.69
N TYR A 48 17.32 7.85 -3.84
CA TYR A 48 18.12 9.03 -4.16
C TYR A 48 19.46 9.03 -3.43
N LEU A 49 20.43 9.78 -3.98
CA LEU A 49 21.73 9.98 -3.35
C LEU A 49 21.69 11.18 -2.40
N LYS A 50 22.07 11.00 -1.14
CA LYS A 50 22.22 12.08 -0.16
C LYS A 50 23.46 11.84 0.71
N ASN A 51 24.36 12.84 0.76
CA ASN A 51 25.58 12.75 1.56
C ASN A 51 26.40 11.48 1.28
N LYS A 52 26.55 11.12 0.01
CA LYS A 52 27.24 9.91 -0.48
C LYS A 52 26.59 8.58 -0.05
N LYS A 53 25.37 8.61 0.47
CA LYS A 53 24.57 7.41 0.81
C LYS A 53 23.40 7.30 -0.14
N VAL A 54 23.11 6.10 -0.57
CA VAL A 54 21.89 5.77 -1.34
C VAL A 54 20.75 5.52 -0.36
N ILE A 55 19.76 6.40 -0.38
CA ILE A 55 18.65 6.41 0.57
C ILE A 55 17.40 5.90 -0.10
N GLY A 56 16.73 4.94 0.53
CA GLY A 56 15.38 4.49 0.17
C GLY A 56 14.31 5.27 0.92
N HIS A 57 13.30 5.72 0.18
CA HIS A 57 12.18 6.48 0.72
C HIS A 57 10.84 5.92 0.24
N ASN A 58 9.78 6.23 0.97
CA ASN A 58 8.42 5.85 0.63
C ASN A 58 7.52 7.07 0.60
N THR A 59 7.06 7.44 -0.60
CA THR A 59 6.15 8.57 -0.84
C THR A 59 4.69 8.13 -0.96
N ASP A 60 4.40 6.83 -1.00
CA ASP A 60 3.03 6.31 -1.11
C ASP A 60 2.18 6.68 0.11
N ILE A 61 2.82 6.76 1.29
CA ILE A 61 2.15 7.10 2.55
C ILE A 61 1.57 8.51 2.47
N GLU A 62 2.42 9.49 2.19
CA GLU A 62 2.01 10.89 2.06
C GLU A 62 1.03 11.09 0.89
N GLY A 63 1.27 10.40 -0.22
CA GLY A 63 0.38 10.42 -1.38
C GLY A 63 -1.03 9.95 -1.02
N PHE A 64 -1.17 8.86 -0.27
CA PHE A 64 -2.45 8.37 0.19
C PHE A 64 -3.10 9.30 1.22
N GLU A 65 -2.34 9.78 2.22
CA GLU A 65 -2.84 10.76 3.21
C GLU A 65 -3.40 12.01 2.52
N ASN A 66 -2.68 12.58 1.55
CA ASN A 66 -3.12 13.74 0.79
C ASN A 66 -4.37 13.45 -0.04
N ALA A 67 -4.47 12.27 -0.66
CA ALA A 67 -5.65 11.89 -1.44
C ALA A 67 -6.91 11.82 -0.56
N ILE A 68 -6.81 11.26 0.64
CA ILE A 68 -7.93 11.19 1.59
C ILE A 68 -8.30 12.56 2.14
N GLN A 69 -7.30 13.41 2.43
CA GLN A 69 -7.53 14.79 2.88
C GLN A 69 -8.25 15.62 1.81
N ASN A 70 -7.88 15.46 0.54
CA ASN A 70 -8.48 16.20 -0.56
C ASN A 70 -9.98 15.90 -0.77
N ILE A 71 -10.43 14.70 -0.41
CA ILE A 71 -11.87 14.36 -0.43
C ILE A 71 -12.57 14.68 0.89
N ASN A 72 -11.87 15.29 1.85
CA ASN A 72 -12.38 15.64 3.18
C ASN A 72 -13.01 14.46 3.95
N PHE A 73 -12.47 13.25 3.79
CA PHE A 73 -12.96 12.08 4.50
C PHE A 73 -12.14 11.83 5.79
N ASP A 74 -12.82 11.70 6.93
CA ASP A 74 -12.18 11.46 8.22
C ASP A 74 -12.00 9.95 8.49
N PHE A 75 -10.76 9.52 8.64
CA PHE A 75 -10.37 8.13 8.97
C PHE A 75 -10.44 7.83 10.46
N LYS A 76 -10.61 8.87 11.31
CA LYS A 76 -10.62 8.69 12.76
C LYS A 76 -11.76 7.76 13.18
N LYS A 77 -11.40 6.73 13.94
CA LYS A 77 -12.30 5.70 14.44
C LYS A 77 -13.00 4.85 13.33
N LYS A 78 -12.47 4.85 12.11
CA LYS A 78 -13.02 4.06 11.01
C LYS A 78 -12.43 2.65 10.97
N LYS A 79 -13.24 1.72 10.45
CA LYS A 79 -12.86 0.35 10.09
C LYS A 79 -12.45 0.33 8.63
N ILE A 80 -11.22 -0.06 8.36
CA ILE A 80 -10.65 -0.09 7.00
C ILE A 80 -10.54 -1.52 6.52
N PHE A 81 -11.11 -1.82 5.37
CA PHE A 81 -10.99 -3.11 4.71
C PHE A 81 -10.15 -2.96 3.45
N ILE A 82 -9.02 -3.65 3.36
CA ILE A 82 -8.07 -3.57 2.25
C ILE A 82 -8.08 -4.89 1.48
N LEU A 83 -8.31 -4.80 0.18
CA LEU A 83 -8.19 -5.91 -0.75
C LEU A 83 -6.81 -5.89 -1.37
N GLY A 84 -6.07 -6.99 -1.22
CA GLY A 84 -4.71 -7.11 -1.69
C GLY A 84 -3.67 -7.13 -0.57
N ALA A 85 -2.46 -7.61 -0.90
CA ALA A 85 -1.29 -7.65 -0.02
C ALA A 85 0.00 -7.36 -0.83
N GLY A 86 -0.10 -6.46 -1.80
CA GLY A 86 1.02 -6.02 -2.63
C GLY A 86 1.88 -4.95 -1.96
N GLY A 87 2.94 -4.53 -2.64
CA GLY A 87 3.96 -3.62 -2.10
C GLY A 87 3.48 -2.22 -1.70
N VAL A 88 2.26 -1.80 -2.04
CA VAL A 88 1.66 -0.53 -1.60
C VAL A 88 0.87 -0.70 -0.29
N VAL A 89 0.41 -1.92 0.02
CA VAL A 89 -0.48 -2.18 1.16
C VAL A 89 0.12 -1.78 2.50
N PRO A 90 1.40 -2.07 2.81
CA PRO A 90 2.02 -1.59 4.04
C PRO A 90 1.97 -0.06 4.19
N SER A 91 2.10 0.69 3.09
CA SER A 91 2.03 2.16 3.11
C SER A 91 0.62 2.65 3.43
N ILE A 92 -0.41 2.02 2.86
CA ILE A 92 -1.83 2.32 3.10
C ILE A 92 -2.18 2.02 4.56
N ILE A 93 -1.76 0.88 5.09
CA ILE A 93 -1.96 0.48 6.49
C ILE A 93 -1.35 1.52 7.43
N TYR A 94 -0.08 1.85 7.20
CA TYR A 94 0.63 2.80 8.05
C TYR A 94 -0.03 4.19 8.01
N ALA A 95 -0.41 4.68 6.84
CA ALA A 95 -1.15 5.94 6.69
C ALA A 95 -2.51 5.89 7.39
N SER A 96 -3.26 4.78 7.27
CA SER A 96 -4.55 4.60 7.94
C SER A 96 -4.43 4.64 9.46
N ILE A 97 -3.38 4.01 10.02
CA ILE A 97 -3.07 4.08 11.47
C ILE A 97 -2.76 5.53 11.87
N LYS A 98 -1.93 6.25 11.13
CA LYS A 98 -1.60 7.66 11.39
C LYS A 98 -2.84 8.56 11.37
N MET A 99 -3.78 8.30 10.47
CA MET A 99 -5.06 9.02 10.37
C MET A 99 -6.08 8.61 11.45
N GLY A 100 -5.74 7.66 12.31
CA GLY A 100 -6.54 7.31 13.50
C GLY A 100 -7.62 6.26 13.28
N SER A 101 -7.48 5.39 12.25
CA SER A 101 -8.35 4.22 12.10
C SER A 101 -8.26 3.29 13.32
N THR A 102 -9.37 2.63 13.66
CA THR A 102 -9.45 1.76 14.84
C THR A 102 -9.28 0.28 14.53
N GLU A 103 -9.57 -0.10 13.30
CA GLU A 103 -9.52 -1.50 12.87
C GLU A 103 -9.07 -1.54 11.42
N ILE A 104 -8.10 -2.41 11.11
CA ILE A 104 -7.64 -2.67 9.75
C ILE A 104 -7.79 -4.16 9.48
N MET A 105 -8.48 -4.44 8.39
CA MET A 105 -8.74 -5.78 7.89
C MET A 105 -8.14 -5.90 6.50
N ILE A 106 -7.47 -7.01 6.22
CA ILE A 106 -6.93 -7.29 4.89
C ILE A 106 -7.44 -8.64 4.38
N SER A 107 -7.69 -8.69 3.08
CA SER A 107 -8.02 -9.91 2.37
C SER A 107 -7.19 -10.02 1.10
N ASN A 108 -6.60 -11.18 0.87
CA ASN A 108 -5.81 -11.44 -0.33
C ASN A 108 -6.03 -12.86 -0.82
N ARG A 109 -6.11 -13.03 -2.15
CA ARG A 109 -6.28 -14.35 -2.77
C ARG A 109 -5.21 -15.36 -2.34
N THR A 110 -3.97 -14.92 -2.21
CA THR A 110 -2.85 -15.71 -1.68
C THR A 110 -2.68 -15.38 -0.21
N GLU A 111 -3.15 -16.23 0.69
CA GLU A 111 -3.16 -16.02 2.14
C GLU A 111 -1.77 -15.72 2.70
N LYS A 112 -0.75 -16.44 2.23
CA LYS A 112 0.66 -16.21 2.62
C LYS A 112 1.09 -14.75 2.51
N ASN A 113 0.71 -14.06 1.43
CA ASN A 113 1.08 -12.65 1.24
C ASN A 113 0.39 -11.74 2.29
N ALA A 114 -0.84 -12.05 2.66
CA ALA A 114 -1.55 -11.33 3.73
C ALA A 114 -0.92 -11.57 5.09
N GLU A 115 -0.44 -12.79 5.37
CA GLU A 115 0.31 -13.11 6.58
C GLU A 115 1.65 -12.36 6.64
N GLU A 116 2.36 -12.23 5.52
CA GLU A 116 3.60 -11.45 5.46
C GLU A 116 3.34 -9.97 5.83
N VAL A 117 2.25 -9.38 5.35
CA VAL A 117 1.84 -8.01 5.73
C VAL A 117 1.47 -7.96 7.21
N LYS A 118 0.75 -8.94 7.74
CA LYS A 118 0.39 -9.03 9.16
C LYS A 118 1.62 -9.10 10.06
N ASN A 119 2.70 -9.74 9.63
CA ASN A 119 3.96 -9.80 10.40
C ASN A 119 4.66 -8.44 10.53
N ILE A 120 4.31 -7.45 9.69
CA ILE A 120 4.82 -6.08 9.80
C ILE A 120 3.99 -5.25 10.79
N PHE A 121 2.70 -5.59 10.97
CA PHE A 121 1.74 -4.82 11.76
C PHE A 121 0.92 -5.72 12.69
N ASP A 122 1.09 -5.60 14.00
CA ASP A 122 0.52 -6.52 15.01
C ASP A 122 -1.02 -6.53 15.08
N ASN A 123 -1.69 -5.43 14.72
CA ASN A 123 -3.12 -5.24 14.94
C ASN A 123 -3.96 -5.32 13.67
N ILE A 124 -3.63 -6.25 12.76
CA ILE A 124 -4.37 -6.46 11.52
C ILE A 124 -5.17 -7.75 11.58
N LYS A 125 -6.43 -7.71 11.15
CA LYS A 125 -7.27 -8.89 11.00
C LYS A 125 -7.18 -9.41 9.56
N LEU A 126 -6.97 -10.71 9.42
CA LEU A 126 -7.07 -11.39 8.13
C LEU A 126 -8.53 -11.80 7.89
N ILE A 127 -9.03 -11.45 6.72
CA ILE A 127 -10.37 -11.83 6.23
C ILE A 127 -10.17 -12.80 5.06
N LYS A 128 -10.94 -13.89 5.06
CA LYS A 128 -10.89 -14.87 3.98
C LYS A 128 -11.27 -14.21 2.65
N TRP A 129 -10.56 -14.57 1.58
CA TRP A 129 -10.88 -14.06 0.24
C TRP A 129 -12.30 -14.42 -0.17
N GLY A 130 -13.07 -13.41 -0.61
CA GLY A 130 -14.49 -13.55 -0.97
C GLY A 130 -15.46 -13.19 0.15
N GLU A 131 -15.00 -13.01 1.40
CA GLU A 131 -15.83 -12.52 2.50
C GLU A 131 -15.81 -10.99 2.57
N THR A 132 -16.95 -10.40 2.92
CA THR A 132 -17.12 -8.95 3.11
C THR A 132 -17.41 -8.68 4.59
N PRO A 133 -16.44 -8.21 5.38
CA PRO A 133 -16.68 -7.82 6.78
C PRO A 133 -17.43 -6.50 6.86
N GLU A 134 -17.85 -6.11 8.05
CA GLU A 134 -18.31 -4.74 8.29
C GLU A 134 -17.14 -3.75 8.19
N PHE A 135 -17.28 -2.69 7.37
CA PHE A 135 -16.26 -1.67 7.16
C PHE A 135 -16.88 -0.28 7.00
N ASP A 136 -16.07 0.75 7.15
CA ASP A 136 -16.39 2.15 6.79
C ASP A 136 -15.71 2.56 5.49
N VAL A 137 -14.53 2.01 5.24
CA VAL A 137 -13.73 2.26 4.03
C VAL A 137 -13.30 0.92 3.46
N ILE A 138 -13.48 0.73 2.16
CA ILE A 138 -12.87 -0.37 1.42
C ILE A 138 -11.86 0.19 0.43
N ILE A 139 -10.68 -0.43 0.37
CA ILE A 139 -9.58 -0.01 -0.49
C ILE A 139 -9.18 -1.19 -1.39
N ASN A 140 -9.35 -1.01 -2.70
CA ASN A 140 -8.81 -1.96 -3.66
C ASN A 140 -7.34 -1.64 -3.95
N ALA A 141 -6.45 -2.47 -3.40
CA ALA A 141 -5.01 -2.44 -3.63
C ALA A 141 -4.51 -3.71 -4.37
N THR A 142 -5.42 -4.38 -5.07
CA THR A 142 -5.09 -5.50 -5.96
C THR A 142 -4.69 -5.00 -7.35
N SER A 143 -4.24 -5.90 -8.21
CA SER A 143 -4.10 -5.65 -9.65
C SER A 143 -5.42 -5.81 -10.41
N LEU A 144 -6.49 -6.28 -9.76
CA LEU A 144 -7.81 -6.40 -10.39
C LEU A 144 -8.35 -5.01 -10.71
N GLY A 145 -8.79 -4.83 -11.95
CA GLY A 145 -9.25 -3.57 -12.52
C GLY A 145 -8.24 -2.90 -13.44
N LEU A 146 -7.07 -3.50 -13.65
CA LEU A 146 -6.17 -3.11 -14.74
C LEU A 146 -6.68 -3.57 -16.11
N SER A 147 -7.56 -4.56 -16.16
CA SER A 147 -8.29 -5.01 -17.35
C SER A 147 -9.79 -4.81 -17.18
N HIS A 148 -10.49 -4.43 -18.26
CA HIS A 148 -11.96 -4.29 -18.26
C HIS A 148 -12.71 -5.60 -17.95
N GLU A 149 -12.04 -6.74 -18.08
CA GLU A 149 -12.61 -8.06 -17.80
C GLU A 149 -12.46 -8.47 -16.32
N ASP A 150 -11.63 -7.77 -15.57
CA ASP A 150 -11.41 -8.06 -14.14
C ASP A 150 -12.70 -7.80 -13.34
N LYS A 151 -13.00 -8.70 -12.41
CA LYS A 151 -14.13 -8.56 -11.48
C LYS A 151 -13.70 -8.92 -10.07
N ILE A 152 -14.15 -8.15 -9.12
CA ILE A 152 -14.07 -8.48 -7.70
C ILE A 152 -15.40 -9.08 -7.29
N ASN A 153 -15.42 -10.40 -7.02
CA ASN A 153 -16.63 -11.07 -6.53
C ASN A 153 -16.76 -10.91 -5.02
N LEU A 154 -17.26 -9.75 -4.61
CA LEU A 154 -17.63 -9.46 -3.23
C LEU A 154 -19.11 -9.09 -3.17
N ASP A 155 -19.79 -9.53 -2.12
CA ASP A 155 -21.18 -9.16 -1.90
C ASP A 155 -21.26 -7.84 -1.13
N PHE A 156 -21.75 -6.80 -1.79
CA PHE A 156 -21.97 -5.47 -1.23
C PHE A 156 -23.44 -5.17 -0.93
N THR A 157 -24.37 -6.15 -1.07
CA THR A 157 -25.82 -5.94 -0.92
C THR A 157 -26.20 -5.42 0.46
N ASN A 158 -25.46 -5.79 1.51
CA ASN A 158 -25.69 -5.41 2.90
C ASN A 158 -24.74 -4.32 3.42
N VAL A 159 -23.96 -3.70 2.55
CA VAL A 159 -23.07 -2.60 2.92
C VAL A 159 -23.89 -1.32 3.12
N GLY A 160 -23.97 -0.84 4.35
CA GLY A 160 -24.76 0.35 4.73
C GLY A 160 -24.36 1.62 3.94
N LYS A 161 -25.07 2.71 4.18
CA LYS A 161 -24.79 4.03 3.54
C LYS A 161 -23.54 4.70 4.12
N ASN A 162 -23.03 5.69 3.40
CA ASN A 162 -21.89 6.53 3.82
C ASN A 162 -20.57 5.76 3.99
N LYS A 163 -20.30 4.83 3.08
CA LYS A 163 -19.01 4.12 2.99
C LYS A 163 -18.13 4.75 1.91
N LEU A 164 -16.83 4.76 2.14
CA LEU A 164 -15.86 5.16 1.14
C LEU A 164 -15.35 3.93 0.38
N PHE A 165 -15.40 4.00 -0.93
CA PHE A 165 -14.79 3.04 -1.84
C PHE A 165 -13.61 3.75 -2.53
N TYR A 166 -12.40 3.19 -2.38
CA TYR A 166 -11.17 3.77 -2.90
C TYR A 166 -10.40 2.75 -3.73
N ASP A 167 -10.04 3.10 -4.96
CA ASP A 167 -9.19 2.30 -5.82
C ASP A 167 -7.78 2.91 -5.93
N VAL A 168 -6.75 2.08 -5.75
CA VAL A 168 -5.34 2.48 -5.92
C VAL A 168 -4.93 2.43 -7.39
N ILE A 169 -5.76 1.85 -8.26
CA ILE A 169 -5.51 1.70 -9.69
C ILE A 169 -6.30 2.71 -10.52
N TYR A 170 -5.86 2.93 -11.76
CA TYR A 170 -6.44 3.95 -12.66
C TYR A 170 -7.83 3.58 -13.19
N LEU A 171 -8.11 2.29 -13.37
CA LEU A 171 -9.43 1.78 -13.77
C LEU A 171 -10.11 1.24 -12.53
N SER A 172 -11.09 1.97 -12.01
CA SER A 172 -11.83 1.53 -10.83
C SER A 172 -12.75 0.36 -11.15
N LEU A 173 -12.72 -0.67 -10.30
CA LEU A 173 -13.68 -1.80 -10.34
C LEU A 173 -14.84 -1.62 -9.36
N ILE A 174 -14.75 -0.62 -8.49
CA ILE A 174 -15.71 -0.41 -7.42
C ILE A 174 -16.73 0.68 -7.84
N HIS A 175 -16.95 0.86 -9.13
CA HIS A 175 -18.07 1.65 -9.60
C HIS A 175 -19.36 0.89 -9.31
N ILE A 176 -20.04 1.30 -8.27
CA ILE A 176 -21.39 0.89 -7.90
C ILE A 176 -22.37 1.93 -8.37
#